data_458a9f06c821abbe0cca2a9fb05b434c
#
_entry.id   458a9f06c821abbe0cca2a9fb05b434c
#
_cell.length_a   1.000
_cell.length_b   1.000
_cell.length_c   1.000
_cell.angle_alpha   90.00
_cell.angle_beta   90.00
_cell.angle_gamma   90.00
#
_symmetry.space_group_name_H-M   'P 1'
#
loop_
_entity.id
_entity.type
_entity.pdbx_description
1 polymer ?
#
loop_
_entity_poly.entity_id
_entity_poly.type
_entity_poly.pdbx_seq_one_letter_code
_entity_poly.pdbx_strand_id
1 'polypeptide(L)'
;MERNRCVVELKDVSIYHTDGNSRSPKSDDELVLSDVNLKVAEGEIVYFIGRVGSGKSTLLKTLYAEVQLLEGQGRVAGVDLRKIKRSDIPYLRRRMGIVFQDYQLLDDRNVFYNLYDVMKATGWKNETDIRRRIDEVLTIVGLDKKAYKMPFELSGGEQQRLVIARALLNSPRLLLADEPTGNLDPVTADEIMHLFQEIAAKGCAIIMSTHNTALIEQFPARTIMFSKGKIAEIDLAASFSE
;
A
#
# COMPACT_ATOMS: atom_id res chain seq x y z
N MET A 1 -5.17 -26.37 -10.70
CA MET A 1 -5.82 -25.05 -10.56
C MET A 1 -5.49 -24.52 -9.16
N GLU A 2 -4.39 -23.77 -9.00
CA GLU A 2 -4.10 -23.07 -7.75
C GLU A 2 -5.19 -22.02 -7.53
N ARG A 3 -5.89 -22.15 -6.39
CA ARG A 3 -6.87 -21.14 -5.98
C ARG A 3 -6.09 -19.84 -5.77
N ASN A 4 -6.28 -18.83 -6.62
CA ASN A 4 -5.80 -17.46 -6.39
C ASN A 4 -6.17 -17.07 -4.95
N ARG A 5 -5.20 -17.08 -4.04
CA ARG A 5 -5.45 -16.76 -2.63
C ARG A 5 -5.81 -15.29 -2.53
N CYS A 6 -7.03 -15.01 -2.07
CA CYS A 6 -7.49 -13.65 -1.83
C CYS A 6 -6.70 -13.03 -0.68
N VAL A 7 -6.10 -11.87 -0.92
CA VAL A 7 -5.32 -11.11 0.09
C VAL A 7 -6.19 -10.06 0.76
N VAL A 8 -7.09 -9.43 0.00
CA VAL A 8 -8.08 -8.48 0.53
C VAL A 8 -9.46 -8.99 0.14
N GLU A 9 -10.36 -9.07 1.11
CA GLU A 9 -11.77 -9.37 0.91
C GLU A 9 -12.61 -8.45 1.80
N LEU A 10 -13.35 -7.55 1.16
CA LEU A 10 -14.34 -6.67 1.78
C LEU A 10 -15.72 -7.03 1.23
N LYS A 11 -16.71 -7.13 2.12
CA LYS A 11 -18.09 -7.41 1.77
C LYS A 11 -19.03 -6.51 2.56
N ASP A 12 -19.85 -5.76 1.83
CA ASP A 12 -20.88 -4.83 2.35
C ASP A 12 -20.31 -3.88 3.41
N VAL A 13 -19.10 -3.33 3.15
CA VAL A 13 -18.37 -2.49 4.08
C VAL A 13 -18.80 -1.04 3.97
N SER A 14 -19.11 -0.41 5.13
CA SER A 14 -19.24 1.02 5.27
C SER A 14 -18.08 1.58 6.10
N ILE A 15 -17.51 2.71 5.66
CA ILE A 15 -16.38 3.38 6.28
C ILE A 15 -16.78 4.77 6.74
N TYR A 16 -16.41 5.10 7.97
CA TYR A 16 -16.78 6.34 8.63
C TYR A 16 -15.54 7.10 9.10
N HIS A 17 -15.62 8.44 9.11
CA HIS A 17 -14.74 9.25 9.93
C HIS A 17 -15.26 9.18 11.38
N THR A 18 -14.42 8.67 12.28
CA THR A 18 -14.78 8.46 13.69
C THR A 18 -13.69 9.00 14.63
N ASP A 19 -14.06 9.23 15.89
CA ASP A 19 -13.11 9.55 16.97
C ASP A 19 -12.24 8.37 17.43
N GLY A 20 -12.41 7.19 16.79
CA GLY A 20 -11.61 5.98 17.05
C GLY A 20 -11.97 5.19 18.31
N ASN A 21 -13.00 5.58 19.06
CA ASN A 21 -13.37 4.96 20.35
C ASN A 21 -14.62 4.08 20.33
N SER A 22 -15.28 3.93 19.17
CA SER A 22 -16.55 3.19 19.04
C SER A 22 -16.37 1.84 18.35
N ARG A 23 -17.21 0.85 18.76
CA ARG A 23 -17.34 -0.44 18.06
C ARG A 23 -18.47 -0.47 17.02
N SER A 24 -19.23 0.58 16.93
CA SER A 24 -20.31 0.82 15.95
C SER A 24 -20.36 2.31 15.63
N PRO A 25 -20.85 2.71 14.44
CA PRO A 25 -21.02 4.10 14.08
C PRO A 25 -21.93 4.82 15.10
N LYS A 26 -21.58 6.08 15.40
CA LYS A 26 -22.40 7.00 16.19
C LYS A 26 -23.16 7.92 15.24
N SER A 27 -24.17 8.64 15.78
CA SER A 27 -24.98 9.61 15.01
C SER A 27 -24.16 10.72 14.36
N ASP A 28 -23.00 11.05 14.95
CA ASP A 28 -22.14 12.15 14.52
C ASP A 28 -20.97 11.68 13.64
N ASP A 29 -20.84 10.37 13.39
CA ASP A 29 -19.81 9.82 12.51
C ASP A 29 -20.19 10.07 11.04
N GLU A 30 -19.27 10.66 10.28
CA GLU A 30 -19.48 10.95 8.86
C GLU A 30 -19.22 9.70 8.01
N LEU A 31 -20.23 9.29 7.24
CA LEU A 31 -20.11 8.20 6.26
C LEU A 31 -19.24 8.65 5.07
N VAL A 32 -18.12 7.99 4.85
CA VAL A 32 -17.18 8.25 3.76
C VAL A 32 -17.43 7.35 2.57
N LEU A 33 -17.59 6.04 2.81
CA LEU A 33 -17.86 5.04 1.77
C LEU A 33 -18.93 4.07 2.25
N SER A 34 -19.85 3.69 1.34
CA SER A 34 -20.90 2.70 1.58
C SER A 34 -20.85 1.57 0.57
N ASP A 35 -21.35 0.41 0.98
CA ASP A 35 -21.49 -0.79 0.13
C ASP A 35 -20.18 -1.23 -0.56
N VAL A 36 -19.04 -1.07 0.11
CA VAL A 36 -17.74 -1.43 -0.46
C VAL A 36 -17.62 -2.94 -0.54
N ASN A 37 -17.53 -3.44 -1.77
CA ASN A 37 -17.27 -4.84 -2.09
C ASN A 37 -16.00 -4.91 -2.93
N LEU A 38 -14.93 -5.52 -2.38
CA LEU A 38 -13.62 -5.56 -3.02
C LEU A 38 -12.93 -6.90 -2.71
N LYS A 39 -12.41 -7.55 -3.75
CA LYS A 39 -11.52 -8.69 -3.61
C LYS A 39 -10.24 -8.42 -4.39
N VAL A 40 -9.10 -8.69 -3.77
CA VAL A 40 -7.78 -8.58 -4.40
C VAL A 40 -7.02 -9.88 -4.18
N ALA A 41 -6.52 -10.46 -5.27
CA ALA A 41 -5.77 -11.71 -5.26
C ALA A 41 -4.25 -11.48 -5.05
N GLU A 42 -3.52 -12.53 -4.70
CA GLU A 42 -2.05 -12.51 -4.69
C GLU A 42 -1.50 -12.18 -6.08
N GLY A 43 -0.51 -11.30 -6.16
CA GLY A 43 0.12 -10.89 -7.41
C GLY A 43 -0.72 -9.94 -8.28
N GLU A 44 -1.90 -9.53 -7.83
CA GLU A 44 -2.76 -8.60 -8.54
C GLU A 44 -2.35 -7.14 -8.27
N ILE A 45 -2.37 -6.30 -9.32
CA ILE A 45 -2.26 -4.85 -9.19
C ILE A 45 -3.66 -4.25 -9.36
N VAL A 46 -4.06 -3.38 -8.43
CA VAL A 46 -5.35 -2.68 -8.46
C VAL A 46 -5.12 -1.19 -8.29
N TYR A 47 -5.64 -0.40 -9.20
CA TYR A 47 -5.63 1.06 -9.09
C TYR A 47 -6.88 1.59 -8.40
N PHE A 48 -6.68 2.53 -7.49
CA PHE A 48 -7.75 3.35 -6.90
C PHE A 48 -7.68 4.74 -7.52
N ILE A 49 -8.72 5.12 -8.25
CA ILE A 49 -8.81 6.43 -8.89
C ILE A 49 -10.04 7.20 -8.40
N GLY A 50 -10.03 8.50 -8.58
CA GLY A 50 -11.13 9.38 -8.17
C GLY A 50 -10.61 10.71 -7.63
N ARG A 51 -11.52 11.67 -7.44
CA ARG A 51 -11.17 13.03 -6.98
C ARG A 51 -10.52 12.99 -5.59
N VAL A 52 -9.78 14.04 -5.26
CA VAL A 52 -9.29 14.27 -3.88
C VAL A 52 -10.49 14.30 -2.95
N GLY A 53 -10.37 13.66 -1.77
CA GLY A 53 -11.48 13.54 -0.81
C GLY A 53 -12.53 12.47 -1.14
N SER A 54 -12.38 11.66 -2.19
CA SER A 54 -13.35 10.62 -2.56
C SER A 54 -13.32 9.36 -1.68
N GLY A 55 -12.39 9.27 -0.71
CA GLY A 55 -12.28 8.14 0.23
C GLY A 55 -11.18 7.12 -0.09
N LYS A 56 -10.33 7.33 -1.12
CA LYS A 56 -9.23 6.42 -1.48
C LYS A 56 -8.28 6.17 -0.30
N SER A 57 -7.70 7.24 0.25
CA SER A 57 -6.76 7.14 1.38
C SER A 57 -7.46 6.63 2.65
N THR A 58 -8.75 6.92 2.83
CA THR A 58 -9.55 6.39 3.96
C THR A 58 -9.72 4.88 3.83
N LEU A 59 -10.01 4.36 2.63
CA LEU A 59 -10.06 2.91 2.40
C LEU A 59 -8.67 2.28 2.60
N LEU A 60 -7.59 2.87 2.08
CA LEU A 60 -6.22 2.38 2.33
C LEU A 60 -5.95 2.31 3.84
N LYS A 61 -6.27 3.37 4.60
CA LYS A 61 -6.14 3.43 6.07
C LYS A 61 -6.96 2.36 6.80
N THR A 62 -8.13 2.02 6.28
CA THR A 62 -8.95 0.92 6.81
C THR A 62 -8.27 -0.43 6.59
N LEU A 63 -7.64 -0.66 5.43
CA LEU A 63 -6.96 -1.93 5.14
C LEU A 63 -5.80 -2.23 6.09
N TYR A 64 -5.07 -1.20 6.57
CA TYR A 64 -4.00 -1.39 7.57
C TYR A 64 -4.42 -1.03 9.00
N ALA A 65 -5.75 -0.97 9.25
CA ALA A 65 -6.36 -0.77 10.56
C ALA A 65 -5.89 0.52 11.27
N GLU A 66 -5.72 1.62 10.55
CA GLU A 66 -5.64 2.98 11.10
C GLU A 66 -7.04 3.55 11.28
N VAL A 67 -7.91 3.36 10.28
CA VAL A 67 -9.35 3.58 10.40
C VAL A 67 -10.02 2.27 10.76
N GLN A 68 -10.82 2.29 11.81
CA GLN A 68 -11.50 1.09 12.29
C GLN A 68 -12.65 0.68 11.36
N LEU A 69 -12.74 -0.61 11.03
CA LEU A 69 -13.87 -1.16 10.29
C LEU A 69 -15.05 -1.38 11.25
N LEU A 70 -16.12 -0.59 11.12
CA LEU A 70 -17.29 -0.63 12.00
C LEU A 70 -18.45 -1.44 11.42
N GLU A 71 -18.61 -1.51 10.10
CA GLU A 71 -19.69 -2.22 9.41
C GLU A 71 -19.19 -3.08 8.26
N GLY A 72 -19.94 -4.13 7.96
CA GLY A 72 -19.59 -5.12 6.94
C GLY A 72 -18.59 -6.16 7.41
N GLN A 73 -18.00 -6.89 6.47
CA GLN A 73 -16.98 -7.90 6.70
C GLN A 73 -15.71 -7.52 5.96
N GLY A 74 -14.56 -7.57 6.65
CA GLY A 74 -13.27 -7.24 6.06
C GLY A 74 -12.18 -8.20 6.51
N ARG A 75 -11.49 -8.81 5.55
CA ARG A 75 -10.32 -9.64 5.81
C ARG A 75 -9.14 -9.17 4.96
N VAL A 76 -8.00 -8.91 5.60
CA VAL A 76 -6.77 -8.46 4.94
C VAL A 76 -5.60 -9.31 5.42
N ALA A 77 -4.82 -9.86 4.49
CA ALA A 77 -3.69 -10.74 4.77
C ALA A 77 -4.04 -11.87 5.77
N GLY A 78 -5.29 -12.37 5.71
CA GLY A 78 -5.81 -13.42 6.60
C GLY A 78 -6.34 -12.95 7.95
N VAL A 79 -6.30 -11.65 8.25
CA VAL A 79 -6.79 -11.06 9.51
C VAL A 79 -8.17 -10.45 9.32
N ASP A 80 -9.10 -10.74 10.24
CA ASP A 80 -10.45 -10.15 10.28
C ASP A 80 -10.39 -8.76 10.92
N LEU A 81 -10.65 -7.72 10.12
CA LEU A 81 -10.56 -6.32 10.56
C LEU A 81 -11.64 -5.92 11.57
N ARG A 82 -12.80 -6.60 11.55
CA ARG A 82 -13.89 -6.35 12.53
C ARG A 82 -13.54 -6.82 13.94
N LYS A 83 -12.70 -7.86 14.01
CA LYS A 83 -12.34 -8.53 15.27
C LYS A 83 -10.95 -8.20 15.77
N ILE A 84 -10.18 -7.45 14.97
CA ILE A 84 -8.79 -7.11 15.30
C ILE A 84 -8.73 -6.32 16.61
N LYS A 85 -7.85 -6.72 17.51
CA LYS A 85 -7.56 -5.98 18.73
C LYS A 85 -6.41 -5.00 18.47
N ARG A 86 -6.35 -3.91 19.23
CA ARG A 86 -5.27 -2.92 19.12
C ARG A 86 -3.87 -3.55 19.27
N SER A 87 -3.73 -4.57 20.10
CA SER A 87 -2.49 -5.35 20.26
C SER A 87 -2.09 -6.12 19.01
N ASP A 88 -3.04 -6.44 18.11
CA ASP A 88 -2.79 -7.30 16.96
C ASP A 88 -2.51 -6.49 15.68
N ILE A 89 -2.79 -5.18 15.70
CA ILE A 89 -2.53 -4.26 14.57
C ILE A 89 -1.05 -4.29 14.12
N PRO A 90 -0.04 -4.28 15.01
CA PRO A 90 1.36 -4.41 14.57
C PRO A 90 1.64 -5.70 13.81
N TYR A 91 0.99 -6.81 14.15
CA TYR A 91 1.15 -8.09 13.44
C TYR A 91 0.48 -8.09 12.07
N LEU A 92 -0.68 -7.42 11.92
CA LEU A 92 -1.29 -7.17 10.61
C LEU A 92 -0.34 -6.34 9.75
N ARG A 93 0.14 -5.21 10.26
CA ARG A 93 1.02 -4.28 9.52
C ARG A 93 2.36 -4.89 9.10
N ARG A 94 2.87 -5.90 9.82
CA ARG A 94 4.06 -6.67 9.39
C ARG A 94 3.83 -7.55 8.17
N ARG A 95 2.56 -7.88 7.86
CA ARG A 95 2.18 -8.70 6.68
C ARG A 95 1.95 -7.86 5.44
N MET A 96 2.07 -6.53 5.55
CA MET A 96 1.89 -5.58 4.46
C MET A 96 3.02 -4.56 4.42
N GLY A 97 3.26 -4.00 3.25
CA GLY A 97 4.10 -2.83 3.06
C GLY A 97 3.24 -1.61 2.81
N ILE A 98 3.67 -0.45 3.29
CA ILE A 98 2.99 0.82 3.05
C ILE A 98 3.99 1.80 2.45
N VAL A 99 3.62 2.36 1.31
CA VAL A 99 4.35 3.41 0.59
C VAL A 99 3.49 4.67 0.68
N PHE A 100 3.92 5.62 1.48
CA PHE A 100 3.23 6.89 1.68
C PHE A 100 3.60 7.89 0.58
N GLN A 101 2.74 8.87 0.34
CA GLN A 101 2.98 9.97 -0.61
C GLN A 101 4.17 10.85 -0.20
N ASP A 102 4.31 11.13 1.10
CA ASP A 102 5.47 11.76 1.71
C ASP A 102 6.42 10.67 2.17
N TYR A 103 7.60 10.61 1.68
CA TYR A 103 8.56 9.51 1.87
C TYR A 103 8.71 9.02 3.32
N GLN A 104 8.49 9.89 4.32
CA GLN A 104 8.62 9.58 5.76
C GLN A 104 9.95 8.86 6.07
N LEU A 105 11.02 9.31 5.45
CA LEU A 105 12.36 8.83 5.74
C LEU A 105 12.90 9.52 7.00
N LEU A 106 13.78 8.81 7.73
CA LEU A 106 14.49 9.36 8.86
C LEU A 106 15.71 10.14 8.34
N ASP A 107 15.67 11.46 8.39
CA ASP A 107 16.69 12.35 7.82
C ASP A 107 18.04 12.29 8.57
N ASP A 108 18.03 11.85 9.83
CA ASP A 108 19.20 11.63 10.67
C ASP A 108 19.81 10.24 10.53
N ARG A 109 19.26 9.40 9.61
CA ARG A 109 19.67 8.02 9.35
C ARG A 109 20.03 7.85 7.88
N ASN A 110 21.12 7.14 7.60
CA ASN A 110 21.43 6.74 6.23
C ASN A 110 20.47 5.66 5.72
N VAL A 111 20.58 5.31 4.44
CA VAL A 111 19.76 4.27 3.77
C VAL A 111 19.74 2.96 4.56
N PHE A 112 20.90 2.46 5.00
CA PHE A 112 20.97 1.23 5.77
C PHE A 112 20.17 1.32 7.08
N TYR A 113 20.35 2.37 7.85
CA TYR A 113 19.70 2.53 9.15
C TYR A 113 18.20 2.86 9.01
N ASN A 114 17.74 3.51 7.93
CA ASN A 114 16.32 3.63 7.62
C ASN A 114 15.63 2.26 7.46
N LEU A 115 16.34 1.25 7.01
CA LEU A 115 15.84 -0.13 6.88
C LEU A 115 16.07 -0.94 8.16
N TYR A 116 17.26 -0.83 8.76
CA TYR A 116 17.66 -1.56 9.95
C TYR A 116 16.74 -1.29 11.14
N ASP A 117 16.42 -0.02 11.41
CA ASP A 117 15.56 0.36 12.53
C ASP A 117 14.16 -0.25 12.39
N VAL A 118 13.62 -0.34 11.17
CA VAL A 118 12.35 -1.01 10.90
C VAL A 118 12.45 -2.52 11.16
N MET A 119 13.53 -3.18 10.76
CA MET A 119 13.76 -4.60 11.02
C MET A 119 13.77 -4.88 12.53
N LYS A 120 14.50 -4.08 13.30
CA LYS A 120 14.56 -4.17 14.77
C LYS A 120 13.19 -3.95 15.40
N ALA A 121 12.47 -2.90 14.99
CA ALA A 121 11.13 -2.58 15.47
C ALA A 121 10.10 -3.67 15.14
N THR A 122 10.27 -4.40 14.03
CA THR A 122 9.41 -5.51 13.63
C THR A 122 9.82 -6.86 14.22
N GLY A 123 10.83 -6.90 15.10
CA GLY A 123 11.16 -8.06 15.94
C GLY A 123 12.26 -8.96 15.40
N TRP A 124 12.99 -8.53 14.37
CA TRP A 124 14.19 -9.27 13.92
C TRP A 124 15.30 -9.13 14.95
N LYS A 125 15.96 -10.25 15.28
CA LYS A 125 16.99 -10.31 16.34
C LYS A 125 18.37 -10.64 15.83
N ASN A 126 18.47 -11.48 14.78
CA ASN A 126 19.74 -11.92 14.24
C ASN A 126 20.34 -10.87 13.30
N GLU A 127 21.49 -10.32 13.65
CA GLU A 127 22.18 -9.27 12.89
C GLU A 127 22.56 -9.69 11.47
N THR A 128 22.97 -10.97 11.31
CA THR A 128 23.35 -11.51 9.99
C THR A 128 22.13 -11.59 9.08
N ASP A 129 21.00 -12.04 9.58
CA ASP A 129 19.74 -12.12 8.80
C ASP A 129 19.21 -10.74 8.46
N ILE A 130 19.32 -9.76 9.39
CA ILE A 130 18.94 -8.38 9.15
C ILE A 130 19.78 -7.81 7.99
N ARG A 131 21.10 -7.90 8.06
CA ARG A 131 22.00 -7.38 7.01
C ARG A 131 21.71 -8.03 5.66
N ARG A 132 21.64 -9.37 5.63
CA ARG A 132 21.29 -10.10 4.40
C ARG A 132 19.97 -9.61 3.81
N ARG A 133 18.92 -9.43 4.63
CA ARG A 133 17.62 -8.97 4.16
C ARG A 133 17.64 -7.54 3.63
N ILE A 134 18.40 -6.65 4.28
CA ILE A 134 18.60 -5.29 3.80
C ILE A 134 19.31 -5.30 2.43
N ASP A 135 20.37 -6.05 2.28
CA ASP A 135 21.09 -6.17 1.01
C ASP A 135 20.19 -6.72 -0.11
N GLU A 136 19.38 -7.74 0.19
CA GLU A 136 18.39 -8.30 -0.74
C GLU A 136 17.39 -7.21 -1.22
N VAL A 137 16.76 -6.45 -0.31
CA VAL A 137 15.77 -5.45 -0.70
C VAL A 137 16.41 -4.26 -1.41
N LEU A 138 17.61 -3.84 -1.01
CA LEU A 138 18.37 -2.80 -1.71
C LEU A 138 18.71 -3.23 -3.15
N THR A 139 19.05 -4.48 -3.36
CA THR A 139 19.30 -5.03 -4.71
C THR A 139 18.00 -5.02 -5.52
N ILE A 140 16.86 -5.44 -4.94
CA ILE A 140 15.56 -5.44 -5.63
C ILE A 140 15.21 -4.04 -6.15
N VAL A 141 15.50 -2.99 -5.36
CA VAL A 141 15.14 -1.61 -5.73
C VAL A 141 16.28 -0.86 -6.45
N GLY A 142 17.43 -1.49 -6.70
CA GLY A 142 18.58 -0.88 -7.39
C GLY A 142 19.33 0.16 -6.56
N LEU A 143 19.39 -0.01 -5.24
CA LEU A 143 20.12 0.87 -4.30
C LEU A 143 21.29 0.15 -3.59
N ASP A 144 21.74 -0.98 -4.08
CA ASP A 144 22.79 -1.83 -3.51
C ASP A 144 24.09 -1.08 -3.17
N LYS A 145 24.45 -0.05 -3.99
CA LYS A 145 25.67 0.76 -3.79
C LYS A 145 25.46 2.03 -2.97
N LYS A 146 24.25 2.23 -2.42
CA LYS A 146 23.85 3.50 -1.76
C LYS A 146 23.53 3.35 -0.28
N ALA A 147 23.80 2.20 0.34
CA ALA A 147 23.47 1.90 1.74
C ALA A 147 24.03 2.94 2.75
N TYR A 148 25.14 3.59 2.44
CA TYR A 148 25.81 4.58 3.29
C TYR A 148 25.30 6.01 3.10
N LYS A 149 24.52 6.29 2.02
CA LYS A 149 24.01 7.62 1.68
C LYS A 149 22.94 8.07 2.68
N MET A 150 22.88 9.37 2.93
CA MET A 150 21.78 10.00 3.65
C MET A 150 20.61 10.26 2.70
N PRO A 151 19.35 10.34 3.19
CA PRO A 151 18.19 10.61 2.35
C PRO A 151 18.31 11.85 1.47
N PHE A 152 18.87 12.94 1.99
CA PHE A 152 19.07 14.19 1.25
C PHE A 152 20.14 14.09 0.13
N GLU A 153 20.96 13.06 0.11
CA GLU A 153 21.93 12.77 -0.95
C GLU A 153 21.33 11.92 -2.08
N LEU A 154 20.07 11.49 -1.96
CA LEU A 154 19.35 10.70 -2.93
C LEU A 154 18.46 11.59 -3.81
N SER A 155 18.32 11.24 -5.10
CA SER A 155 17.28 11.82 -5.94
C SER A 155 15.87 11.44 -5.43
N GLY A 156 14.82 12.16 -5.87
CA GLY A 156 13.43 11.82 -5.49
C GLY A 156 13.06 10.38 -5.86
N GLY A 157 13.46 9.90 -7.02
CA GLY A 157 13.24 8.51 -7.44
C GLY A 157 13.98 7.50 -6.56
N GLU A 158 15.20 7.83 -6.12
CA GLU A 158 15.97 6.99 -5.21
C GLU A 158 15.37 6.97 -3.79
N GLN A 159 14.85 8.11 -3.32
CA GLN A 159 14.10 8.17 -2.06
C GLN A 159 12.85 7.29 -2.16
N GLN A 160 12.11 7.35 -3.27
CA GLN A 160 10.95 6.49 -3.50
C GLN A 160 11.33 5.01 -3.52
N ARG A 161 12.44 4.64 -4.17
CA ARG A 161 12.96 3.27 -4.16
C ARG A 161 13.34 2.81 -2.74
N LEU A 162 13.89 3.70 -1.90
CA LEU A 162 14.18 3.42 -0.50
C LEU A 162 12.90 3.18 0.31
N VAL A 163 11.84 3.97 0.08
CA VAL A 163 10.53 3.75 0.71
C VAL A 163 9.94 2.40 0.31
N ILE A 164 10.05 2.01 -0.98
CA ILE A 164 9.62 0.69 -1.46
C ILE A 164 10.47 -0.41 -0.82
N ALA A 165 11.80 -0.26 -0.73
CA ALA A 165 12.67 -1.22 -0.03
C ALA A 165 12.23 -1.43 1.42
N ARG A 166 11.93 -0.34 2.13
CA ARG A 166 11.40 -0.37 3.50
C ARG A 166 10.09 -1.14 3.59
N ALA A 167 9.19 -0.94 2.64
CA ALA A 167 7.91 -1.64 2.58
C ALA A 167 8.07 -3.16 2.32
N LEU A 168 9.14 -3.59 1.64
CA LEU A 168 9.42 -4.99 1.28
C LEU A 168 10.14 -5.78 2.38
N LEU A 169 10.65 -5.15 3.45
CA LEU A 169 11.50 -5.79 4.47
C LEU A 169 10.92 -7.09 5.05
N ASN A 170 9.64 -7.09 5.39
CA ASN A 170 8.96 -8.22 6.00
C ASN A 170 8.31 -9.18 4.98
N SER A 171 8.71 -9.15 3.71
CA SER A 171 8.12 -9.97 2.64
C SER A 171 6.59 -9.89 2.61
N PRO A 172 6.02 -8.70 2.40
CA PRO A 172 4.58 -8.49 2.52
C PRO A 172 3.81 -9.25 1.46
N ARG A 173 2.58 -9.67 1.81
CA ARG A 173 1.61 -10.23 0.86
C ARG A 173 0.79 -9.15 0.15
N LEU A 174 0.78 -7.94 0.71
CA LEU A 174 0.05 -6.78 0.22
C LEU A 174 0.93 -5.53 0.35
N LEU A 175 1.04 -4.77 -0.72
CA LEU A 175 1.65 -3.45 -0.74
C LEU A 175 0.54 -2.42 -0.99
N LEU A 176 0.44 -1.45 -0.11
CA LEU A 176 -0.45 -0.31 -0.23
C LEU A 176 0.38 0.92 -0.59
N ALA A 177 0.07 1.58 -1.70
CA ALA A 177 0.81 2.73 -2.18
C ALA A 177 -0.15 3.91 -2.41
N ASP A 178 0.03 4.99 -1.67
CA ASP A 178 -0.76 6.20 -1.81
C ASP A 178 0.03 7.22 -2.63
N GLU A 179 -0.40 7.46 -3.89
CA GLU A 179 0.22 8.36 -4.87
C GLU A 179 1.75 8.19 -5.02
N PRO A 180 2.28 6.96 -5.20
CA PRO A 180 3.72 6.68 -5.11
C PRO A 180 4.56 7.29 -6.23
N THR A 181 3.94 7.80 -7.28
CA THR A 181 4.61 8.42 -8.45
C THR A 181 4.27 9.89 -8.63
N GLY A 182 3.45 10.46 -7.73
CA GLY A 182 2.91 11.81 -7.88
C GLY A 182 3.95 12.94 -7.89
N ASN A 183 5.11 12.73 -7.27
CA ASN A 183 6.20 13.72 -7.18
C ASN A 183 7.41 13.37 -8.08
N LEU A 184 7.24 12.43 -9.02
CA LEU A 184 8.32 11.93 -9.86
C LEU A 184 8.15 12.42 -11.31
N ASP A 185 9.27 12.59 -12.01
CA ASP A 185 9.24 12.78 -13.46
C ASP A 185 8.73 11.51 -14.17
N PRO A 186 8.24 11.64 -15.43
CA PRO A 186 7.63 10.51 -16.14
C PRO A 186 8.56 9.29 -16.27
N VAL A 187 9.84 9.49 -16.54
CA VAL A 187 10.80 8.38 -16.72
C VAL A 187 10.99 7.63 -15.42
N THR A 188 11.19 8.35 -14.32
CA THR A 188 11.33 7.76 -12.99
C THR A 188 10.01 7.07 -12.56
N ALA A 189 8.85 7.65 -12.88
CA ALA A 189 7.56 7.03 -12.61
C ALA A 189 7.40 5.69 -13.33
N ASP A 190 7.79 5.60 -14.60
CA ASP A 190 7.80 4.34 -15.37
C ASP A 190 8.69 3.28 -14.72
N GLU A 191 9.89 3.66 -14.29
CA GLU A 191 10.80 2.74 -13.58
C GLU A 191 10.20 2.19 -12.28
N ILE A 192 9.48 3.03 -11.52
CA ILE A 192 8.78 2.60 -10.31
C ILE A 192 7.62 1.65 -10.65
N MET A 193 6.91 1.88 -11.75
CA MET A 193 5.84 0.99 -12.18
C MET A 193 6.36 -0.37 -12.63
N HIS A 194 7.47 -0.43 -13.36
CA HIS A 194 8.13 -1.69 -13.68
C HIS A 194 8.55 -2.45 -12.41
N LEU A 195 9.11 -1.74 -11.41
CA LEU A 195 9.43 -2.34 -10.12
C LEU A 195 8.18 -2.92 -9.44
N PHE A 196 7.03 -2.22 -9.46
CA PHE A 196 5.79 -2.77 -8.92
C PHE A 196 5.31 -4.00 -9.68
N GLN A 197 5.43 -4.03 -11.02
CA GLN A 197 5.10 -5.24 -11.81
C GLN A 197 5.99 -6.44 -11.41
N GLU A 198 7.29 -6.23 -11.22
CA GLU A 198 8.20 -7.29 -10.75
C GLU A 198 7.85 -7.80 -9.35
N ILE A 199 7.46 -6.89 -8.44
CA ILE A 199 7.02 -7.25 -7.08
C ILE A 199 5.72 -8.06 -7.15
N ALA A 200 4.76 -7.64 -7.98
CA ALA A 200 3.49 -8.33 -8.17
C ALA A 200 3.70 -9.72 -8.79
N ALA A 201 4.57 -9.85 -9.79
CA ALA A 201 4.92 -11.13 -10.41
C ALA A 201 5.51 -12.14 -9.42
N LYS A 202 6.10 -11.67 -8.30
CA LYS A 202 6.58 -12.51 -7.18
C LYS A 202 5.50 -12.85 -6.17
N GLY A 203 4.22 -12.49 -6.44
CA GLY A 203 3.06 -12.87 -5.65
C GLY A 203 2.58 -11.82 -4.62
N CYS A 204 3.23 -10.65 -4.50
CA CYS A 204 2.74 -9.57 -3.65
C CYS A 204 1.59 -8.84 -4.35
N ALA A 205 0.42 -8.77 -3.73
CA ALA A 205 -0.67 -7.93 -4.23
C ALA A 205 -0.33 -6.45 -4.04
N ILE A 206 -0.75 -5.59 -4.97
CA ILE A 206 -0.50 -4.15 -4.89
C ILE A 206 -1.81 -3.40 -5.07
N ILE A 207 -2.12 -2.52 -4.13
CA ILE A 207 -3.20 -1.53 -4.27
C ILE A 207 -2.53 -0.15 -4.30
N MET A 208 -2.72 0.58 -5.38
CA MET A 208 -2.10 1.88 -5.60
C MET A 208 -3.16 2.93 -5.88
N SER A 209 -3.18 4.01 -5.09
CA SER A 209 -3.95 5.19 -5.47
C SER A 209 -3.16 6.02 -6.48
N THR A 210 -3.83 6.55 -7.49
CA THR A 210 -3.23 7.47 -8.45
C THR A 210 -4.30 8.34 -9.13
N HIS A 211 -3.90 9.49 -9.58
CA HIS A 211 -4.69 10.37 -10.47
C HIS A 211 -4.07 10.49 -11.87
N ASN A 212 -2.95 9.81 -12.13
CA ASN A 212 -2.24 9.86 -13.41
C ASN A 212 -2.83 8.83 -14.39
N THR A 213 -3.74 9.29 -15.27
CA THR A 213 -4.40 8.44 -16.27
C THR A 213 -3.43 7.92 -17.33
N ALA A 214 -2.44 8.71 -17.74
CA ALA A 214 -1.43 8.29 -18.73
C ALA A 214 -0.61 7.09 -18.21
N LEU A 215 -0.29 7.08 -16.92
CA LEU A 215 0.39 5.94 -16.29
C LEU A 215 -0.47 4.69 -16.27
N ILE A 216 -1.78 4.82 -16.05
CA ILE A 216 -2.70 3.67 -16.06
C ILE A 216 -2.87 3.11 -17.48
N GLU A 217 -2.89 3.97 -18.49
CA GLU A 217 -2.92 3.56 -19.92
C GLU A 217 -1.66 2.78 -20.30
N GLN A 218 -0.50 3.23 -19.85
CA GLN A 218 0.79 2.59 -20.13
C GLN A 218 0.97 1.27 -19.35
N PHE A 219 0.44 1.19 -18.13
CA PHE A 219 0.51 0.02 -17.25
C PHE A 219 -0.90 -0.47 -16.88
N PRO A 220 -1.65 -1.04 -17.84
CA PRO A 220 -3.04 -1.39 -17.60
C PRO A 220 -3.17 -2.44 -16.48
N ALA A 221 -4.07 -2.16 -15.54
CA ALA A 221 -4.44 -3.05 -14.47
C ALA A 221 -5.90 -2.78 -14.05
N ARG A 222 -6.45 -3.70 -13.25
CA ARG A 222 -7.80 -3.55 -12.71
C ARG A 222 -7.95 -2.22 -11.99
N THR A 223 -8.99 -1.46 -12.32
CA THR A 223 -9.20 -0.09 -11.84
C THR A 223 -10.51 0.06 -11.12
N ILE A 224 -10.45 0.65 -9.93
CA ILE A 224 -11.59 0.94 -9.06
C ILE A 224 -11.77 2.45 -8.99
N MET A 225 -12.90 2.94 -9.48
CA MET A 225 -13.32 4.35 -9.41
C MET A 225 -14.02 4.64 -8.09
N PHE A 226 -13.58 5.69 -7.42
CA PHE A 226 -14.23 6.24 -6.22
C PHE A 226 -15.06 7.47 -6.59
N SER A 227 -16.37 7.41 -6.39
CA SER A 227 -17.29 8.50 -6.69
C SER A 227 -18.49 8.49 -5.77
N LYS A 228 -18.87 9.66 -5.25
CA LYS A 228 -20.08 9.88 -4.44
C LYS A 228 -20.26 8.87 -3.30
N GLY A 229 -19.17 8.58 -2.56
CA GLY A 229 -19.19 7.67 -1.42
C GLY A 229 -19.32 6.19 -1.79
N LYS A 230 -19.10 5.82 -3.05
CA LYS A 230 -19.13 4.42 -3.54
C LYS A 230 -17.91 4.09 -4.35
N ILE A 231 -17.66 2.79 -4.53
CA ILE A 231 -16.65 2.28 -5.44
C ILE A 231 -17.29 1.49 -6.57
N ALA A 232 -16.70 1.56 -7.77
CA ALA A 232 -17.10 0.77 -8.92
C ALA A 232 -15.87 0.32 -9.69
N GLU A 233 -15.87 -0.90 -10.18
CA GLU A 233 -14.85 -1.36 -11.13
C GLU A 233 -15.14 -0.74 -12.50
N ILE A 234 -14.12 -0.21 -13.15
CA ILE A 234 -14.23 0.38 -14.48
C ILE A 234 -13.20 -0.22 -15.43
N ASP A 235 -13.60 -0.33 -16.68
CA ASP A 235 -12.71 -0.63 -17.78
C ASP A 235 -12.29 0.69 -18.46
N LEU A 236 -11.07 1.14 -18.17
CA LEU A 236 -10.56 2.37 -18.78
C LEU A 236 -10.33 2.22 -20.28
N ALA A 237 -10.00 1.04 -20.77
CA ALA A 237 -9.82 0.79 -22.20
C ALA A 237 -11.10 1.06 -23.00
N ALA A 238 -12.27 0.81 -22.41
CA ALA A 238 -13.57 1.11 -23.01
C ALA A 238 -13.94 2.60 -22.94
N SER A 239 -13.43 3.32 -21.93
CA SER A 239 -13.81 4.71 -21.66
C SER A 239 -13.10 5.75 -22.53
N PHE A 240 -12.01 5.38 -23.22
CA PHE A 240 -11.25 6.25 -24.15
C PHE A 240 -11.62 6.02 -25.62
N SER A 241 -12.62 5.18 -25.89
CA SER A 241 -13.09 4.86 -27.26
C SER A 241 -14.32 5.67 -27.69
N GLU A 242 -14.79 6.60 -26.86
CA GLU A 242 -15.85 7.57 -27.13
C GLU A 242 -15.27 9.00 -27.16
#